data_482d0ed31bb4dba2519735375179efeb
#
_entry.id   482d0ed31bb4dba2519735375179efeb
#
_cell.length_a   1.000
_cell.length_b   1.000
_cell.length_c   1.000
_cell.angle_alpha   90.00
_cell.angle_beta   90.00
_cell.angle_gamma   90.00
#
_symmetry.space_group_name_H-M   'P 1'
#
loop_
_entity.id
_entity.type
_entity.pdbx_description
1 polymer ?
#
loop_
_entity_poly.entity_id
_entity_poly.type
_entity_poly.pdbx_seq_one_letter_code
_entity_poly.pdbx_strand_id
1 'polypeptide(L)'
;MINLKKHKNAVWEIKINRPEKANSLSSKMLGELLTIIEKANEAKGVILTGQGKTFSAGADLSEVKSGLATSPIWEKLSKSLKELNCVTIAALNGTVAGGAFGMILACDIRICVPSSKFFYPVMLSLIHI
;
A
#
# COMPACT_ATOMS: atom_id res chain seq x y z
N MET A 1 11.28 3.41 1.08
CA MET A 1 11.72 2.87 -0.22
C MET A 1 10.76 1.79 -0.70
N ILE A 2 10.54 1.76 -1.98
CA ILE A 2 9.70 0.73 -2.61
C ILE A 2 10.62 -0.22 -3.39
N ASN A 3 10.56 -1.49 -3.04
CA ASN A 3 11.38 -2.51 -3.69
C ASN A 3 10.52 -3.34 -4.65
N LEU A 4 11.00 -3.52 -5.86
CA LEU A 4 10.35 -4.36 -6.86
C LEU A 4 11.23 -5.57 -7.15
N LYS A 5 10.64 -6.76 -7.06
CA LYS A 5 11.30 -7.99 -7.46
C LYS A 5 10.44 -8.69 -8.52
N LYS A 6 11.00 -8.86 -9.70
CA LYS A 6 10.33 -9.57 -10.80
C LYS A 6 10.80 -11.03 -10.78
N HIS A 7 9.89 -11.93 -10.45
CA HIS A 7 10.19 -13.36 -10.43
C HIS A 7 10.14 -13.96 -11.84
N LYS A 8 10.77 -15.11 -12.03
CA LYS A 8 10.88 -15.77 -13.34
C LYS A 8 9.52 -16.12 -13.96
N ASN A 9 8.51 -16.37 -13.14
CA ASN A 9 7.16 -16.71 -13.60
C ASN A 9 6.30 -15.48 -13.90
N ALA A 10 6.92 -14.31 -14.06
CA ALA A 10 6.25 -13.03 -14.30
C ALA A 10 5.36 -12.55 -13.16
N VAL A 11 5.63 -13.00 -11.95
CA VAL A 11 5.00 -12.45 -10.74
C VAL A 11 5.87 -11.32 -10.22
N TRP A 12 5.27 -10.15 -10.01
CA TRP A 12 5.95 -9.00 -9.46
C TRP A 12 5.65 -8.89 -7.97
N GLU A 13 6.70 -8.83 -7.17
CA GLU A 13 6.58 -8.61 -5.73
C GLU A 13 6.98 -7.16 -5.42
N ILE A 14 6.05 -6.40 -4.91
CA ILE A 14 6.25 -5.00 -4.54
C ILE A 14 6.27 -4.93 -3.02
N LYS A 15 7.38 -4.47 -2.46
CA LYS A 15 7.56 -4.41 -1.00
C LYS A 15 7.75 -2.98 -0.53
N ILE A 16 6.93 -2.57 0.42
CA ILE A 16 7.12 -1.30 1.13
C ILE A 16 8.25 -1.53 2.13
N ASN A 17 9.34 -0.82 1.97
CA ASN A 17 10.54 -1.03 2.78
C ASN A 17 10.98 0.25 3.47
N ARG A 18 10.32 0.56 4.57
CA ARG A 18 10.65 1.68 5.46
C ARG A 18 10.27 1.28 6.88
N PRO A 19 10.82 0.16 7.39
CA PRO A 19 10.38 -0.39 8.68
C PRO A 19 10.66 0.53 9.86
N GLU A 20 11.68 1.38 9.78
CA GLU A 20 12.01 2.37 10.83
C GLU A 20 10.93 3.43 11.01
N LYS A 21 10.03 3.58 10.04
CA LYS A 21 8.87 4.49 10.11
C LYS A 21 7.56 3.73 9.99
N ALA A 22 7.55 2.47 10.41
CA ALA A 22 6.38 1.59 10.33
C ALA A 22 5.78 1.54 8.92
N ASN A 23 6.63 1.61 7.91
CA ASN A 23 6.25 1.62 6.49
C ASN A 23 5.26 2.72 6.12
N SER A 24 5.34 3.87 6.80
CA SER A 24 4.56 5.03 6.40
C SER A 24 5.01 5.50 5.01
N LEU A 25 4.05 6.00 4.24
CA LEU A 25 4.24 6.32 2.83
C LEU A 25 4.36 7.83 2.62
N SER A 26 5.50 8.24 2.11
CA SER A 26 5.74 9.61 1.68
C SER A 26 5.14 9.81 0.28
N SER A 27 5.00 11.07 -0.14
CA SER A 27 4.55 11.37 -1.50
C SER A 27 5.49 10.77 -2.55
N LYS A 28 6.79 10.76 -2.29
CA LYS A 28 7.78 10.13 -3.17
C LYS A 28 7.54 8.63 -3.30
N MET A 29 7.32 7.94 -2.18
CA MET A 29 7.06 6.51 -2.18
C MET A 29 5.76 6.17 -2.89
N LEU A 30 4.72 6.97 -2.68
CA LEU A 30 3.45 6.78 -3.37
C LEU A 30 3.59 6.96 -4.89
N GLY A 31 4.40 7.91 -5.31
CA GLY A 31 4.73 8.10 -6.72
C GLY A 31 5.48 6.92 -7.31
N GLU A 32 6.43 6.36 -6.57
CA GLU A 32 7.16 5.17 -6.97
C GLU A 32 6.23 3.96 -7.12
N LEU A 33 5.35 3.76 -6.14
CA LEU A 33 4.34 2.69 -6.18
C LEU A 33 3.45 2.82 -7.42
N LEU A 34 2.95 4.03 -7.66
CA LEU A 34 2.06 4.27 -8.79
C LEU A 34 2.77 3.97 -10.11
N THR A 35 4.01 4.40 -10.27
CA THR A 35 4.80 4.14 -11.46
C THR A 35 4.97 2.64 -11.71
N ILE A 36 5.27 1.87 -10.65
CA ILE A 36 5.44 0.42 -10.77
C ILE A 36 4.11 -0.24 -11.15
N ILE A 37 3.03 0.14 -10.49
CA ILE A 37 1.71 -0.44 -10.74
C ILE A 37 1.23 -0.14 -12.15
N GLU A 38 1.47 1.05 -12.65
CA GLU A 38 1.09 1.41 -14.02
C GLU A 38 1.81 0.55 -15.08
N LYS A 39 2.99 0.04 -14.75
CA LYS A 39 3.76 -0.85 -15.63
C LYS A 39 3.45 -2.33 -15.40
N ALA A 40 2.68 -2.66 -14.38
CA ALA A 40 2.47 -4.04 -13.96
C ALA A 40 1.51 -4.82 -14.86
N ASN A 41 0.98 -4.23 -15.92
CA ASN A 41 0.21 -4.96 -16.92
C ASN A 41 1.05 -6.04 -17.62
N GLU A 42 2.37 -5.95 -17.54
CA GLU A 42 3.29 -6.98 -18.03
C GLU A 42 3.33 -8.21 -17.12
N ALA A 43 2.89 -8.06 -15.87
CA ALA A 43 2.95 -9.14 -14.89
C ALA A 43 1.76 -10.09 -15.04
N LYS A 44 1.96 -11.34 -14.64
CA LYS A 44 0.88 -12.32 -14.52
C LYS A 44 0.23 -12.30 -13.15
N GLY A 45 0.88 -11.69 -12.20
CA GLY A 45 0.37 -11.50 -10.86
C GLY A 45 1.21 -10.47 -10.12
N VAL A 46 0.59 -9.76 -9.18
CA VAL A 46 1.26 -8.76 -8.36
C VAL A 46 1.02 -9.09 -6.89
N ILE A 47 2.10 -9.12 -6.12
CA ILE A 47 2.05 -9.27 -4.67
C ILE A 47 2.51 -7.96 -4.04
N LEU A 48 1.68 -7.40 -3.19
CA LEU A 48 1.99 -6.19 -2.44
C LEU A 48 2.18 -6.57 -0.97
N THR A 49 3.32 -6.24 -0.40
CA THR A 49 3.64 -6.58 0.98
C THR A 49 4.50 -5.49 1.62
N GLY A 50 4.83 -5.67 2.90
CA GLY A 50 5.70 -4.74 3.61
C GLY A 50 6.87 -5.47 4.27
N GLN A 51 7.92 -4.72 4.57
CA GLN A 51 9.08 -5.24 5.27
C GLN A 51 8.85 -5.16 6.79
N GLY A 52 9.12 -6.25 7.50
CA GLY A 52 9.07 -6.25 8.96
C GLY A 52 7.70 -6.60 9.53
N LYS A 53 7.35 -5.93 10.62
CA LYS A 53 6.16 -6.24 11.42
C LYS A 53 4.92 -5.43 11.07
N THR A 54 5.05 -4.46 10.19
CA THR A 54 3.96 -3.58 9.77
C THR A 54 3.85 -3.61 8.25
N PHE A 55 2.63 -3.71 7.74
CA PHE A 55 2.41 -3.58 6.31
C PHE A 55 2.59 -2.11 5.91
N SER A 56 1.79 -1.22 6.48
CA SER A 56 1.94 0.22 6.34
C SER A 56 1.12 0.96 7.39
N ALA A 57 1.71 2.00 7.96
CA ALA A 57 1.04 2.90 8.89
C ALA A 57 0.22 3.98 8.15
N GLY A 58 0.23 3.98 6.83
CA GLY A 58 -0.49 4.99 6.03
C GLY A 58 0.40 6.17 5.66
N ALA A 59 -0.18 7.36 5.60
CA ALA A 59 0.54 8.57 5.21
C ALA A 59 1.64 8.94 6.19
N ASP A 60 2.79 9.37 5.66
CA ASP A 60 3.87 9.91 6.47
C ASP A 60 3.37 11.14 7.22
N LEU A 61 3.47 11.11 8.56
CA LEU A 61 2.96 12.18 9.42
C LEU A 61 3.61 13.54 9.14
N SER A 62 4.88 13.53 8.75
CA SER A 62 5.58 14.78 8.44
C SER A 62 5.02 15.49 7.21
N GLU A 63 4.35 14.76 6.32
CA GLU A 63 3.76 15.31 5.10
C GLU A 63 2.24 15.51 5.20
N VAL A 64 1.60 15.05 6.27
CA VAL A 64 0.16 15.23 6.47
C VAL A 64 -0.20 16.71 6.52
N LYS A 65 0.64 17.54 7.12
CA LYS A 65 0.43 18.99 7.16
C LYS A 65 0.44 19.63 5.77
N SER A 66 1.12 19.01 4.82
CA SER A 66 1.17 19.47 3.43
C SER A 66 0.01 18.90 2.59
N GLY A 67 -0.93 18.22 3.23
CA GLY A 67 -2.12 17.69 2.56
C GLY A 67 -1.99 16.29 2.01
N LEU A 68 -0.96 15.53 2.41
CA LEU A 68 -0.77 14.18 1.89
C LEU A 68 -1.96 13.26 2.19
N ALA A 69 -2.56 13.37 3.36
CA ALA A 69 -3.68 12.50 3.74
C ALA A 69 -4.92 12.67 2.84
N THR A 70 -5.07 13.83 2.21
CA THR A 70 -6.19 14.13 1.32
C THR A 70 -5.76 14.22 -0.15
N SER A 71 -4.52 13.82 -0.45
CA SER A 71 -4.01 13.85 -1.82
C SER A 71 -4.75 12.86 -2.72
N PRO A 72 -5.03 13.23 -3.98
CA PRO A 72 -5.65 12.30 -4.93
C PRO A 72 -4.78 11.12 -5.31
N ILE A 73 -3.51 11.09 -4.92
CA ILE A 73 -2.60 9.98 -5.22
C ILE A 73 -3.10 8.65 -4.66
N TRP A 74 -3.77 8.67 -3.50
CA TRP A 74 -4.31 7.46 -2.88
C TRP A 74 -5.39 6.81 -3.74
N GLU A 75 -6.28 7.63 -4.30
CA GLU A 75 -7.32 7.15 -5.20
C GLU A 75 -6.74 6.64 -6.52
N LYS A 76 -5.74 7.34 -7.03
CA LYS A 76 -5.04 6.91 -8.26
C LYS A 76 -4.39 5.55 -8.08
N LEU A 77 -3.76 5.32 -6.93
CA LEU A 77 -3.15 4.03 -6.60
C LEU A 77 -4.20 2.92 -6.55
N SER A 78 -5.27 3.15 -5.80
CA SER A 78 -6.33 2.16 -5.65
C SER A 78 -6.97 1.84 -7.00
N LYS A 79 -7.23 2.85 -7.79
CA LYS A 79 -7.80 2.68 -9.14
C LYS A 79 -6.87 1.90 -10.05
N SER A 80 -5.58 2.23 -10.05
CA SER A 80 -4.59 1.55 -10.88
C SER A 80 -4.44 0.08 -10.50
N LEU A 81 -4.46 -0.22 -9.20
CA LEU A 81 -4.45 -1.61 -8.73
C LEU A 81 -5.68 -2.38 -9.20
N LYS A 82 -6.84 -1.76 -9.05
CA LYS A 82 -8.12 -2.39 -9.42
C LYS A 82 -8.21 -2.65 -10.92
N GLU A 83 -7.61 -1.80 -11.73
CA GLU A 83 -7.66 -1.89 -13.20
C GLU A 83 -6.62 -2.84 -13.80
N LEU A 84 -5.70 -3.39 -12.99
CA LEU A 84 -4.72 -4.34 -13.50
C LEU A 84 -5.40 -5.60 -14.06
N ASN A 85 -4.87 -6.10 -15.17
CA ASN A 85 -5.39 -7.29 -15.85
C ASN A 85 -4.84 -8.60 -15.27
N CYS A 86 -4.17 -8.54 -14.13
CA CYS A 86 -3.62 -9.70 -13.47
C CYS A 86 -4.16 -9.81 -12.05
N VAL A 87 -3.96 -10.96 -11.42
CA VAL A 87 -4.36 -11.16 -10.02
C VAL A 87 -3.48 -10.31 -9.12
N THR A 88 -4.10 -9.59 -8.21
CA THR A 88 -3.39 -8.78 -7.22
C THR A 88 -3.63 -9.34 -5.83
N ILE A 89 -2.55 -9.55 -5.09
CA ILE A 89 -2.56 -10.14 -3.75
C ILE A 89 -1.93 -9.15 -2.77
N ALA A 90 -2.68 -8.78 -1.74
CA ALA A 90 -2.11 -8.06 -0.62
C ALA A 90 -1.67 -9.07 0.43
N ALA A 91 -0.36 -9.27 0.55
CA ALA A 91 0.21 -10.15 1.57
C ALA A 91 0.54 -9.31 2.80
N LEU A 92 -0.39 -9.29 3.76
CA LEU A 92 -0.33 -8.42 4.92
C LEU A 92 0.55 -9.05 6.00
N ASN A 93 1.76 -8.53 6.10
CA ASN A 93 2.78 -9.01 7.04
C ASN A 93 2.58 -8.50 8.46
N GLY A 94 1.59 -7.64 8.69
CA GLY A 94 1.33 -7.06 10.00
C GLY A 94 0.27 -5.98 9.93
N THR A 95 0.43 -4.96 10.75
CA THR A 95 -0.55 -3.87 10.91
C THR A 95 -0.75 -3.06 9.64
N VAL A 96 -2.01 -2.74 9.38
CA VAL A 96 -2.44 -1.85 8.29
C VAL A 96 -3.20 -0.69 8.90
N ALA A 97 -2.84 0.53 8.53
CA ALA A 97 -3.51 1.72 9.06
C ALA A 97 -3.68 2.81 8.01
N GLY A 98 -4.68 3.65 8.22
CA GLY A 98 -4.90 4.86 7.43
C GLY A 98 -5.13 4.61 5.95
N GLY A 99 -4.49 5.43 5.12
CA GLY A 99 -4.64 5.38 3.66
C GLY A 99 -4.25 4.06 3.01
N ALA A 100 -3.44 3.25 3.70
CA ALA A 100 -3.05 1.94 3.17
C ALA A 100 -4.24 1.00 2.98
N PHE A 101 -5.37 1.24 3.67
CA PHE A 101 -6.60 0.46 3.49
C PHE A 101 -7.10 0.49 2.05
N GLY A 102 -7.08 1.65 1.41
CA GLY A 102 -7.55 1.77 0.04
C GLY A 102 -6.80 0.85 -0.91
N MET A 103 -5.49 0.73 -0.70
CA MET A 103 -4.66 -0.14 -1.52
C MET A 103 -5.02 -1.61 -1.33
N ILE A 104 -5.15 -2.06 -0.09
CA ILE A 104 -5.44 -3.47 0.16
C ILE A 104 -6.84 -3.87 -0.26
N LEU A 105 -7.80 -2.95 -0.15
CA LEU A 105 -9.16 -3.20 -0.60
C LEU A 105 -9.27 -3.26 -2.12
N ALA A 106 -8.36 -2.62 -2.83
CA ALA A 106 -8.30 -2.65 -4.28
C ALA A 106 -7.69 -3.95 -4.82
N CYS A 107 -7.02 -4.73 -4.00
CA CYS A 107 -6.46 -6.02 -4.40
C CYS A 107 -7.54 -7.09 -4.48
N ASP A 108 -7.32 -8.09 -5.34
CA ASP A 108 -8.27 -9.19 -5.52
C ASP A 108 -8.32 -10.11 -4.29
N ILE A 109 -7.17 -10.37 -3.71
CA ILE A 109 -7.02 -11.33 -2.60
C ILE A 109 -6.22 -10.66 -1.49
N ARG A 110 -6.63 -10.87 -0.24
CA ARG A 110 -5.92 -10.40 0.94
C ARG A 110 -5.60 -11.58 1.82
N ILE A 111 -4.32 -11.74 2.15
CA ILE A 111 -3.83 -12.77 3.06
C ILE A 111 -3.13 -12.05 4.20
N CYS A 112 -3.43 -12.41 5.42
CA CYS A 112 -2.82 -11.75 6.57
C CYS A 112 -2.25 -12.76 7.56
N VAL A 113 -1.19 -12.35 8.27
CA VAL A 113 -0.68 -13.12 9.41
C VAL A 113 -1.66 -12.96 10.58
N PRO A 114 -1.74 -13.96 11.49
CA PRO A 114 -2.70 -13.90 12.61
C PRO A 114 -2.55 -12.67 13.52
N SER A 115 -1.34 -12.10 13.60
CA SER A 115 -1.07 -10.93 14.43
C SER A 115 -1.41 -9.60 13.75
N SER A 116 -1.90 -9.62 12.51
CA SER A 116 -2.26 -8.39 11.79
C SER A 116 -3.37 -7.63 12.51
N LYS A 117 -3.20 -6.31 12.57
CA LYS A 117 -4.20 -5.39 13.14
C LYS A 117 -4.56 -4.35 12.10
N PHE A 118 -5.79 -3.89 12.17
CA PHE A 118 -6.32 -2.94 11.19
C PHE A 118 -6.83 -1.71 11.91
N PHE A 119 -6.26 -0.54 11.59
CA PHE A 119 -6.64 0.74 12.21
C PHE A 119 -7.04 1.74 11.14
N TYR A 120 -8.22 2.34 11.32
CA TYR A 120 -8.67 3.38 10.40
C TYR A 120 -9.00 4.64 11.21
N PRO A 121 -7.98 5.46 11.53
CA PRO A 121 -8.12 6.60 12.46
C PRO A 121 -9.08 7.70 12.01
N VAL A 122 -9.55 7.69 10.77
CA VAL A 122 -10.56 8.65 10.31
C VAL A 122 -11.81 8.63 11.20
N MET A 123 -12.11 7.50 11.82
CA MET A 123 -13.24 7.39 12.75
C MET A 123 -13.06 8.30 13.97
N LEU A 124 -11.81 8.48 14.40
CA LEU A 124 -11.50 9.40 15.49
C LEU A 124 -11.72 10.85 15.09
N SER A 125 -11.41 11.19 13.85
CA SER A 125 -11.66 12.54 13.32
C SER A 125 -13.16 12.85 13.27
N LEU A 126 -13.97 11.87 12.90
CA LEU A 126 -15.43 12.04 12.82
C LEU A 126 -16.08 12.26 14.20
N ILE A 127 -15.48 11.70 15.24
CA ILE A 127 -16.00 11.85 16.60
C ILE A 127 -15.86 13.30 17.10
N HIS A 128 -14.89 14.03 16.58
CA HIS A 128 -14.60 15.41 16.98
C HIS A 128 -15.37 16.46 16.17
N ILE A 129 -16.12 16.04 15.21
CA ILE A 129 -16.99 16.92 14.41
C ILE A 129 -18.35 17.04 15.07
#